data_de188838769bd63c9ea74d42d787773c
#
_entry.id   de188838769bd63c9ea74d42d787773c
#
_cell.length_a   1.000
_cell.length_b   1.000
_cell.length_c   1.000
_cell.angle_alpha   90.00
_cell.angle_beta   90.00
_cell.angle_gamma   90.00
#
_symmetry.space_group_name_H-M   'P 1'
#
loop_
_entity.id
_entity.type
_entity.pdbx_description
1 polymer ?
#
loop_
_entity_poly.entity_id
_entity_poly.type
_entity_poly.pdbx_seq_one_letter_code
_entity_poly.pdbx_strand_id
1 'polypeptide(L)'
;MRYLLLFLLCISVFQSIGQFLTTQENWALPMAAPVELSAGFGDLRPNHFHMGLDIRTGGKINLPIYACADGFVSRIRVSSVGYGWVLYVQHPNGYTTVYAHCTRFAERIQNVYLDSTAARLNNEIDLILPEQILPVKRGEIIAYSGNTGGSTGPHLHFELRDTKTEHALNPFLHGFQIADQATPQLKGIRVYALDANGYAVPNKVLNVVLTAKTHQIELPPGFLAQGQLIGIALEVEDYFSSAGRTYNVFSTELFAAGQKATAVEFDEINFDHSRYINTHHDASYARSSKRKFQKLFRSDSNPLTIYPYEGLGVFELGVMDTLACQLMLRDVNGNEAQHILQIINQHPKAPAQPFYQETTHWMPQKAYAYQQGAWSIKIDSLTFYEPTLKKLNFQNKTIGSTTQLIQKPIQISYRFDTDAAAQKYCITMNGSALAGQIEQGVLSAST
;
A
#
# COMPACT_ATOMS: atom_id res chain seq x y z
N MET A 1 7.86 21.76 -71.60
CA MET A 1 8.53 21.47 -70.32
C MET A 1 7.46 21.28 -69.25
N ARG A 2 7.18 20.01 -68.89
CA ARG A 2 6.19 19.62 -67.87
C ARG A 2 7.02 19.27 -66.62
N TYR A 3 6.85 20.02 -65.51
CA TYR A 3 7.40 19.69 -64.22
C TYR A 3 6.49 18.68 -63.53
N LEU A 4 7.03 17.49 -63.32
CA LEU A 4 6.42 16.44 -62.52
C LEU A 4 6.81 16.68 -61.03
N LEU A 5 5.85 17.15 -60.20
CA LEU A 5 6.04 17.21 -58.75
C LEU A 5 5.80 15.83 -58.16
N LEU A 6 6.86 15.18 -57.72
CA LEU A 6 6.80 13.98 -56.86
C LEU A 6 6.45 14.42 -55.45
N PHE A 7 5.24 14.12 -55.00
CA PHE A 7 4.84 14.19 -53.59
C PHE A 7 5.34 12.93 -52.91
N LEU A 8 6.44 13.05 -52.16
CA LEU A 8 6.87 12.00 -51.21
C LEU A 8 5.95 12.04 -50.02
N LEU A 9 4.99 11.12 -49.96
CA LEU A 9 4.20 10.85 -48.77
C LEU A 9 5.09 10.11 -47.78
N CYS A 10 5.68 10.83 -46.82
CA CYS A 10 6.27 10.24 -45.62
C CYS A 10 5.12 9.70 -44.77
N ILE A 11 4.76 8.44 -44.95
CA ILE A 11 3.95 7.70 -43.97
C ILE A 11 4.88 7.40 -42.79
N SER A 12 4.82 8.27 -41.79
CA SER A 12 5.34 7.95 -40.46
C SER A 12 4.45 6.86 -39.85
N VAL A 13 4.87 5.62 -40.04
CA VAL A 13 4.33 4.50 -39.27
C VAL A 13 4.75 4.73 -37.83
N PHE A 14 3.87 5.34 -37.03
CA PHE A 14 3.93 5.24 -35.60
C PHE A 14 3.71 3.75 -35.26
N GLN A 15 4.79 2.98 -35.21
CA GLN A 15 4.78 1.72 -34.49
C GLN A 15 4.52 2.12 -33.04
N SER A 16 3.30 1.88 -32.57
CA SER A 16 3.05 1.83 -31.13
C SER A 16 3.88 0.68 -30.60
N ILE A 17 5.07 1.00 -30.08
CA ILE A 17 5.88 0.04 -29.33
C ILE A 17 4.98 -0.36 -28.16
N GLY A 18 4.45 -1.57 -28.21
CA GLY A 18 3.65 -2.11 -27.12
C GLY A 18 4.51 -2.08 -25.86
N GLN A 19 3.97 -1.53 -24.77
CA GLN A 19 4.65 -1.44 -23.50
C GLN A 19 4.61 -2.81 -22.81
N PHE A 20 5.55 -3.67 -23.19
CA PHE A 20 5.66 -5.02 -22.68
C PHE A 20 6.79 -5.12 -21.67
N LEU A 21 6.57 -5.91 -20.63
CA LEU A 21 7.59 -6.25 -19.66
C LEU A 21 8.73 -6.99 -20.36
N THR A 22 9.96 -6.55 -20.14
CA THR A 22 11.21 -7.17 -20.59
C THR A 22 12.11 -7.46 -19.40
N THR A 23 13.20 -8.20 -19.60
CA THR A 23 14.16 -8.54 -18.55
C THR A 23 15.58 -8.36 -19.04
N GLN A 24 16.49 -8.09 -18.11
CA GLN A 24 17.93 -8.16 -18.34
C GLN A 24 18.43 -9.62 -18.36
N GLU A 25 19.67 -9.85 -18.78
CA GLU A 25 20.23 -11.18 -19.10
C GLU A 25 20.05 -12.25 -18.02
N ASN A 26 20.04 -11.91 -16.73
CA ASN A 26 19.96 -12.86 -15.63
C ASN A 26 18.54 -13.33 -15.28
N TRP A 27 17.51 -12.71 -15.84
CA TRP A 27 16.12 -13.02 -15.56
C TRP A 27 15.41 -13.57 -16.82
N ALA A 28 14.48 -14.48 -16.62
CA ALA A 28 13.46 -14.82 -17.61
C ALA A 28 12.14 -14.14 -17.23
N LEU A 29 11.29 -13.90 -18.23
CA LEU A 29 9.93 -13.48 -17.96
C LEU A 29 9.16 -14.59 -17.24
N PRO A 30 8.33 -14.27 -16.25
CA PRO A 30 7.53 -15.27 -15.53
C PRO A 30 6.39 -15.87 -16.37
N MET A 31 6.07 -15.25 -17.51
CA MET A 31 5.11 -15.76 -18.50
C MET A 31 5.63 -15.55 -19.93
N ALA A 32 5.05 -16.25 -20.90
CA ALA A 32 5.42 -16.09 -22.31
C ALA A 32 5.14 -14.65 -22.80
N ALA A 33 6.11 -14.09 -23.53
CA ALA A 33 5.95 -12.76 -24.13
C ALA A 33 4.86 -12.76 -25.24
N PRO A 34 4.19 -11.63 -25.48
CA PRO A 34 4.32 -10.33 -24.79
C PRO A 34 3.63 -10.31 -23.42
N VAL A 35 4.26 -9.70 -22.42
CA VAL A 35 3.77 -9.61 -21.04
C VAL A 35 3.28 -8.20 -20.76
N GLU A 36 1.99 -8.03 -20.57
CA GLU A 36 1.34 -6.78 -20.16
C GLU A 36 1.03 -6.77 -18.68
N LEU A 37 1.06 -5.60 -18.08
CA LEU A 37 0.69 -5.40 -16.66
C LEU A 37 -0.77 -4.93 -16.53
N SER A 38 -1.36 -5.26 -15.39
CA SER A 38 -2.64 -4.71 -14.91
C SER A 38 -2.50 -3.91 -13.62
N ALA A 39 -1.41 -4.08 -12.89
CA ALA A 39 -1.06 -3.29 -11.71
C ALA A 39 0.46 -3.29 -11.50
N GLY A 40 0.97 -2.22 -10.87
CA GLY A 40 2.39 -1.99 -10.58
C GLY A 40 2.75 -2.15 -9.12
N PHE A 41 4.06 -2.15 -8.84
CA PHE A 41 4.60 -2.15 -7.48
C PHE A 41 4.24 -0.84 -6.75
N GLY A 42 3.89 -0.93 -5.48
CA GLY A 42 3.53 0.22 -4.67
C GLY A 42 2.13 0.79 -4.91
N ASP A 43 1.31 0.22 -5.83
CA ASP A 43 -0.07 0.66 -6.03
C ASP A 43 -0.84 0.65 -4.71
N LEU A 44 -1.55 1.74 -4.43
CA LEU A 44 -2.32 1.89 -3.21
C LEU A 44 -3.55 0.98 -3.22
N ARG A 45 -3.61 0.02 -2.32
CA ARG A 45 -4.75 -0.89 -2.10
C ARG A 45 -5.43 -0.60 -0.75
N PRO A 46 -6.64 -1.08 -0.49
CA PRO A 46 -7.23 -0.98 0.84
C PRO A 46 -6.36 -1.71 1.89
N ASN A 47 -5.84 -0.96 2.87
CA ASN A 47 -5.02 -1.45 3.99
C ASN A 47 -3.65 -2.06 3.65
N HIS A 48 -3.17 -2.01 2.42
CA HIS A 48 -1.83 -2.50 2.04
C HIS A 48 -1.36 -1.86 0.73
N PHE A 49 -0.05 -1.89 0.49
CA PHE A 49 0.53 -1.61 -0.83
C PHE A 49 0.51 -2.86 -1.70
N HIS A 50 0.45 -2.69 -3.00
CA HIS A 50 0.68 -3.78 -3.94
C HIS A 50 2.16 -4.16 -3.95
N MET A 51 2.47 -5.40 -3.60
CA MET A 51 3.84 -5.86 -3.34
C MET A 51 4.57 -6.39 -4.57
N GLY A 52 3.97 -6.28 -5.75
CA GLY A 52 4.54 -6.86 -6.96
C GLY A 52 3.94 -6.30 -8.24
N LEU A 53 3.95 -7.11 -9.27
CA LEU A 53 3.38 -6.82 -10.57
C LEU A 53 2.21 -7.77 -10.85
N ASP A 54 1.07 -7.24 -11.25
CA ASP A 54 -0.03 -8.08 -11.74
C ASP A 54 0.08 -8.23 -13.26
N ILE A 55 0.39 -9.43 -13.70
CA ILE A 55 0.61 -9.79 -15.11
C ILE A 55 -0.69 -10.32 -15.72
N ARG A 56 -1.09 -9.72 -16.81
CA ARG A 56 -2.33 -10.05 -17.52
C ARG A 56 -2.27 -11.39 -18.19
N THR A 57 -3.37 -12.15 -18.09
CA THR A 57 -3.55 -13.42 -18.79
C THR A 57 -4.64 -13.36 -19.88
N GLY A 58 -5.15 -12.15 -20.18
CA GLY A 58 -6.26 -11.98 -21.12
C GLY A 58 -7.55 -12.67 -20.64
N GLY A 59 -7.77 -12.79 -19.30
CA GLY A 59 -8.90 -13.50 -18.73
C GLY A 59 -8.80 -15.04 -18.76
N LYS A 60 -7.64 -15.58 -19.16
CA LYS A 60 -7.41 -17.04 -19.26
C LYS A 60 -6.71 -17.56 -18.00
N ILE A 61 -7.04 -18.78 -17.64
CA ILE A 61 -6.32 -19.57 -16.63
C ILE A 61 -5.49 -20.68 -17.32
N ASN A 62 -4.67 -21.38 -16.56
CA ASN A 62 -3.80 -22.47 -17.05
C ASN A 62 -2.72 -22.06 -18.09
N LEU A 63 -2.35 -20.78 -18.15
CA LEU A 63 -1.18 -20.36 -18.91
C LEU A 63 0.10 -20.74 -18.15
N PRO A 64 1.16 -21.24 -18.83
CA PRO A 64 2.40 -21.61 -18.15
C PRO A 64 3.04 -20.43 -17.43
N ILE A 65 3.55 -20.70 -16.22
CA ILE A 65 4.37 -19.80 -15.41
C ILE A 65 5.77 -20.38 -15.32
N TYR A 66 6.78 -19.56 -15.58
CA TYR A 66 8.19 -19.96 -15.67
C TYR A 66 8.99 -19.44 -14.49
N ALA A 67 9.96 -20.22 -14.01
CA ALA A 67 10.96 -19.75 -13.06
C ALA A 67 11.83 -18.65 -13.71
N CYS A 68 11.94 -17.50 -13.05
CA CYS A 68 12.67 -16.35 -13.61
C CYS A 68 14.19 -16.55 -13.63
N ALA A 69 14.73 -17.38 -12.75
CA ALA A 69 16.15 -17.73 -12.70
C ALA A 69 16.33 -19.15 -12.13
N ASP A 70 17.56 -19.68 -12.18
CA ASP A 70 17.94 -20.91 -11.47
C ASP A 70 17.73 -20.73 -9.96
N GLY A 71 17.30 -21.78 -9.28
CA GLY A 71 17.05 -21.76 -7.85
C GLY A 71 16.34 -23.03 -7.37
N PHE A 72 15.55 -22.91 -6.31
CA PHE A 72 14.71 -23.99 -5.81
C PHE A 72 13.40 -23.46 -5.23
N VAL A 73 12.35 -24.26 -5.28
CA VAL A 73 11.08 -23.93 -4.61
C VAL A 73 11.29 -24.05 -3.12
N SER A 74 11.38 -22.91 -2.45
CA SER A 74 11.61 -22.80 -1.00
C SER A 74 10.33 -22.90 -0.17
N ARG A 75 9.16 -22.57 -0.78
CA ARG A 75 7.88 -22.65 -0.08
C ARG A 75 6.74 -22.89 -1.06
N ILE A 76 5.84 -23.79 -0.66
CA ILE A 76 4.54 -24.02 -1.31
C ILE A 76 3.47 -23.61 -0.31
N ARG A 77 2.61 -22.64 -0.67
CA ARG A 77 1.46 -22.31 0.15
C ARG A 77 0.18 -22.37 -0.66
N VAL A 78 -0.86 -22.97 -0.07
CA VAL A 78 -2.20 -23.03 -0.64
C VAL A 78 -3.19 -22.56 0.41
N SER A 79 -3.98 -21.55 0.07
CA SER A 79 -4.99 -20.97 0.94
C SER A 79 -6.21 -20.54 0.13
N SER A 80 -7.37 -20.49 0.74
CA SER A 80 -8.60 -19.96 0.15
C SER A 80 -8.62 -18.44 0.06
N VAL A 81 -7.68 -17.74 0.74
CA VAL A 81 -7.59 -16.28 0.83
C VAL A 81 -6.20 -15.77 0.43
N GLY A 82 -6.05 -14.45 0.30
CA GLY A 82 -4.76 -13.79 0.00
C GLY A 82 -4.18 -14.25 -1.33
N TYR A 83 -2.95 -14.75 -1.34
CA TYR A 83 -2.24 -15.23 -2.54
C TYR A 83 -2.84 -16.48 -3.19
N GLY A 84 -3.77 -17.17 -2.51
CA GLY A 84 -4.32 -18.42 -3.04
C GLY A 84 -3.27 -19.53 -3.12
N TRP A 85 -3.11 -20.12 -4.31
CA TRP A 85 -2.02 -21.06 -4.63
C TRP A 85 -0.79 -20.26 -5.01
N VAL A 86 0.30 -20.42 -4.26
CA VAL A 86 1.51 -19.60 -4.43
C VAL A 86 2.77 -20.42 -4.26
N LEU A 87 3.76 -20.16 -5.11
CA LEU A 87 5.12 -20.66 -5.03
C LEU A 87 6.10 -19.55 -4.70
N TYR A 88 7.10 -19.89 -3.90
CA TYR A 88 8.28 -19.08 -3.63
C TYR A 88 9.50 -19.80 -4.18
N VAL A 89 10.26 -19.14 -5.01
CA VAL A 89 11.50 -19.66 -5.58
C VAL A 89 12.65 -18.82 -5.08
N GLN A 90 13.53 -19.43 -4.30
CA GLN A 90 14.74 -18.80 -3.81
C GLN A 90 15.87 -18.98 -4.82
N HIS A 91 16.63 -17.90 -5.07
CA HIS A 91 17.70 -17.85 -6.05
C HIS A 91 19.07 -17.65 -5.38
N PRO A 92 20.17 -18.13 -5.99
CA PRO A 92 21.52 -18.01 -5.43
C PRO A 92 21.99 -16.55 -5.28
N ASN A 93 21.39 -15.61 -6.01
CA ASN A 93 21.71 -14.18 -5.99
C ASN A 93 21.10 -13.41 -4.81
N GLY A 94 20.46 -14.09 -3.85
CA GLY A 94 19.87 -13.49 -2.66
C GLY A 94 18.44 -12.97 -2.83
N TYR A 95 17.81 -13.23 -3.96
CA TYR A 95 16.41 -12.89 -4.21
C TYR A 95 15.50 -14.11 -4.10
N THR A 96 14.23 -13.83 -3.78
CA THR A 96 13.13 -14.80 -3.85
C THR A 96 12.06 -14.26 -4.78
N THR A 97 11.65 -15.04 -5.79
CA THR A 97 10.50 -14.71 -6.63
C THR A 97 9.25 -15.42 -6.14
N VAL A 98 8.10 -14.71 -6.20
CA VAL A 98 6.80 -15.22 -5.73
C VAL A 98 5.83 -15.24 -6.89
N TYR A 99 5.10 -16.35 -7.05
CA TYR A 99 4.16 -16.59 -8.14
C TYR A 99 2.82 -16.98 -7.54
N ALA A 100 1.86 -16.05 -7.50
CA ALA A 100 0.59 -16.23 -6.82
C ALA A 100 -0.62 -16.34 -7.74
N HIS A 101 -1.76 -16.65 -7.14
CA HIS A 101 -3.05 -16.90 -7.79
C HIS A 101 -3.05 -18.07 -8.77
N CYS A 102 -2.11 -19.01 -8.63
CA CYS A 102 -1.99 -20.17 -9.49
C CYS A 102 -3.22 -21.06 -9.44
N THR A 103 -3.51 -21.77 -10.53
CA THR A 103 -4.55 -22.83 -10.56
C THR A 103 -3.99 -24.17 -10.10
N ARG A 104 -2.76 -24.46 -10.46
CA ARG A 104 -2.02 -25.69 -10.14
C ARG A 104 -0.53 -25.48 -10.32
N PHE A 105 0.26 -26.36 -9.77
CA PHE A 105 1.70 -26.39 -9.97
C PHE A 105 2.11 -27.32 -11.12
N ALA A 106 3.35 -27.24 -11.56
CA ALA A 106 3.92 -28.24 -12.48
C ALA A 106 3.97 -29.62 -11.80
N GLU A 107 3.89 -30.70 -12.56
CA GLU A 107 3.67 -32.06 -12.06
C GLU A 107 4.60 -32.45 -10.89
N ARG A 108 5.90 -32.20 -11.01
CA ARG A 108 6.88 -32.53 -9.97
C ARG A 108 6.60 -31.78 -8.65
N ILE A 109 6.24 -30.52 -8.75
CA ILE A 109 5.91 -29.66 -7.59
C ILE A 109 4.52 -30.05 -7.05
N GLN A 110 3.57 -30.34 -7.95
CA GLN A 110 2.22 -30.77 -7.61
C GLN A 110 2.23 -32.06 -6.80
N ASN A 111 3.11 -33.03 -7.14
CA ASN A 111 3.22 -34.28 -6.40
C ASN A 111 3.68 -34.06 -4.96
N VAL A 112 4.68 -33.19 -4.72
CA VAL A 112 5.12 -32.82 -3.36
C VAL A 112 3.98 -32.18 -2.56
N TYR A 113 3.16 -31.32 -3.19
CA TYR A 113 1.98 -30.76 -2.57
C TYR A 113 0.96 -31.84 -2.19
N LEU A 114 0.62 -32.74 -3.14
CA LEU A 114 -0.36 -33.82 -2.92
C LEU A 114 0.08 -34.79 -1.82
N ASP A 115 1.34 -35.21 -1.83
CA ASP A 115 1.91 -36.08 -0.79
C ASP A 115 1.82 -35.43 0.60
N SER A 116 2.07 -34.10 0.66
CA SER A 116 2.03 -33.34 1.92
C SER A 116 0.60 -33.10 2.42
N THR A 117 -0.42 -33.22 1.58
CA THR A 117 -1.82 -33.01 1.93
C THR A 117 -2.63 -34.30 2.05
N ALA A 118 -2.10 -35.46 1.65
CA ALA A 118 -2.80 -36.74 1.56
C ALA A 118 -3.50 -37.19 2.86
N ALA A 119 -2.98 -36.83 4.02
CA ALA A 119 -3.55 -37.17 5.33
C ALA A 119 -4.34 -36.00 5.98
N ARG A 120 -4.57 -34.90 5.28
CA ARG A 120 -5.22 -33.71 5.82
C ARG A 120 -6.71 -33.67 5.47
N LEU A 121 -7.50 -33.05 6.36
CA LEU A 121 -8.94 -32.85 6.15
C LEU A 121 -9.25 -31.71 5.19
N ASN A 122 -8.29 -30.83 4.95
CA ASN A 122 -8.39 -29.72 3.99
C ASN A 122 -7.15 -29.67 3.10
N ASN A 123 -7.26 -28.97 1.97
CA ASN A 123 -6.16 -28.81 1.02
C ASN A 123 -5.29 -27.59 1.30
N GLU A 124 -5.47 -26.90 2.43
CA GLU A 124 -4.65 -25.75 2.79
C GLU A 124 -3.33 -26.21 3.40
N ILE A 125 -2.24 -25.59 2.98
CA ILE A 125 -0.89 -25.92 3.41
C ILE A 125 0.02 -24.70 3.39
N ASP A 126 1.00 -24.71 4.27
CA ASP A 126 2.16 -23.83 4.25
C ASP A 126 3.41 -24.72 4.48
N LEU A 127 4.11 -25.04 3.41
CA LEU A 127 5.19 -26.00 3.38
C LEU A 127 6.50 -25.31 3.02
N ILE A 128 7.44 -25.30 3.94
CA ILE A 128 8.82 -24.84 3.72
C ILE A 128 9.64 -26.03 3.25
N LEU A 129 10.42 -25.85 2.21
CA LEU A 129 11.21 -26.89 1.57
C LEU A 129 12.71 -26.56 1.61
N PRO A 130 13.57 -27.54 1.91
CA PRO A 130 15.01 -27.36 1.78
C PRO A 130 15.43 -27.37 0.29
N GLU A 131 16.59 -26.77 0.03
CA GLU A 131 17.14 -26.56 -1.33
C GLU A 131 17.18 -27.80 -2.22
N GLN A 132 17.44 -28.96 -1.63
CA GLN A 132 17.66 -30.21 -2.36
C GLN A 132 16.38 -30.87 -2.92
N ILE A 133 15.20 -30.45 -2.48
CA ILE A 133 13.94 -31.15 -2.78
C ILE A 133 13.39 -30.77 -4.17
N LEU A 134 13.30 -29.48 -4.48
CA LEU A 134 12.70 -28.99 -5.73
C LEU A 134 13.59 -27.93 -6.40
N PRO A 135 14.80 -28.32 -6.91
CA PRO A 135 15.59 -27.41 -7.71
C PRO A 135 14.86 -27.10 -9.03
N VAL A 136 14.97 -25.87 -9.49
CA VAL A 136 14.36 -25.38 -10.75
C VAL A 136 15.38 -24.65 -11.58
N LYS A 137 15.18 -24.69 -12.92
CA LYS A 137 16.00 -23.98 -13.90
C LYS A 137 15.28 -22.74 -14.44
N ARG A 138 16.05 -21.72 -14.78
CA ARG A 138 15.55 -20.53 -15.49
C ARG A 138 14.73 -20.95 -16.71
N GLY A 139 13.49 -20.45 -16.83
CA GLY A 139 12.59 -20.79 -17.92
C GLY A 139 11.86 -22.14 -17.78
N GLU A 140 12.10 -22.90 -16.70
CA GLU A 140 11.34 -24.11 -16.40
C GLU A 140 9.89 -23.77 -16.03
N ILE A 141 8.92 -24.55 -16.52
CA ILE A 141 7.52 -24.40 -16.09
C ILE A 141 7.39 -24.89 -14.65
N ILE A 142 6.94 -23.98 -13.75
CA ILE A 142 6.79 -24.27 -12.32
C ILE A 142 5.33 -24.27 -11.86
N ALA A 143 4.45 -23.54 -12.56
CA ALA A 143 3.04 -23.43 -12.21
C ALA A 143 2.21 -23.03 -13.44
N TYR A 144 0.91 -22.87 -13.21
CA TYR A 144 -0.05 -22.39 -14.20
C TYR A 144 -0.93 -21.29 -13.63
N SER A 145 -1.16 -20.23 -14.41
CA SER A 145 -1.94 -19.05 -14.01
C SER A 145 -3.37 -19.41 -13.65
N GLY A 146 -3.94 -18.65 -12.73
CA GLY A 146 -5.29 -18.90 -12.23
C GLY A 146 -5.98 -17.66 -11.71
N ASN A 147 -6.88 -17.87 -10.74
CA ASN A 147 -7.69 -16.84 -10.08
C ASN A 147 -8.00 -17.27 -8.63
N THR A 148 -7.05 -17.92 -7.94
CA THR A 148 -7.26 -18.44 -6.58
C THR A 148 -6.99 -17.37 -5.52
N GLY A 149 -7.51 -17.56 -4.32
CA GLY A 149 -7.34 -16.61 -3.20
C GLY A 149 -8.10 -15.30 -3.39
N GLY A 150 -7.50 -14.18 -3.01
CA GLY A 150 -8.09 -12.84 -3.02
C GLY A 150 -8.12 -12.14 -4.38
N SER A 151 -8.11 -12.88 -5.48
CA SER A 151 -8.10 -12.33 -6.85
C SER A 151 -9.52 -12.06 -7.36
N THR A 152 -9.68 -10.96 -8.10
CA THR A 152 -10.95 -10.55 -8.73
C THR A 152 -11.06 -10.96 -10.21
N GLY A 153 -10.01 -11.52 -10.79
CA GLY A 153 -9.98 -11.98 -12.18
C GLY A 153 -8.65 -12.66 -12.50
N PRO A 154 -8.59 -13.54 -13.55
CA PRO A 154 -7.39 -14.29 -13.89
C PRO A 154 -6.19 -13.38 -14.19
N HIS A 155 -5.10 -13.57 -13.44
CA HIS A 155 -3.80 -12.92 -13.64
C HIS A 155 -2.70 -13.71 -12.91
N LEU A 156 -1.44 -13.37 -13.15
CA LEU A 156 -0.32 -13.77 -12.30
C LEU A 156 0.09 -12.58 -11.45
N HIS A 157 0.01 -12.72 -10.13
CA HIS A 157 0.67 -11.79 -9.22
C HIS A 157 2.11 -12.28 -9.01
N PHE A 158 3.06 -11.43 -9.40
CA PHE A 158 4.51 -11.71 -9.37
C PHE A 158 5.23 -10.74 -8.44
N GLU A 159 6.05 -11.28 -7.51
CA GLU A 159 6.88 -10.45 -6.63
C GLU A 159 8.35 -10.81 -6.73
N LEU A 160 9.19 -9.83 -6.47
CA LEU A 160 10.60 -9.97 -6.16
C LEU A 160 10.81 -9.58 -4.69
N ARG A 161 11.51 -10.41 -3.93
CA ARG A 161 11.82 -10.16 -2.53
C ARG A 161 13.31 -10.29 -2.26
N ASP A 162 13.80 -9.56 -1.29
CA ASP A 162 15.05 -9.90 -0.62
C ASP A 162 14.83 -11.18 0.20
N THR A 163 15.67 -12.19 -0.02
CA THR A 163 15.50 -13.50 0.65
C THR A 163 15.66 -13.45 2.17
N LYS A 164 16.50 -12.54 2.66
CA LYS A 164 16.85 -12.46 4.08
C LYS A 164 15.84 -11.69 4.89
N THR A 165 15.37 -10.54 4.36
CA THR A 165 14.42 -9.65 5.03
C THR A 165 12.98 -9.96 4.70
N GLU A 166 12.73 -10.69 3.60
CA GLU A 166 11.43 -10.92 2.96
C GLU A 166 10.72 -9.62 2.52
N HIS A 167 11.40 -8.48 2.52
CA HIS A 167 10.83 -7.24 1.99
C HIS A 167 10.54 -7.38 0.50
N ALA A 168 9.40 -6.87 0.08
CA ALA A 168 9.06 -6.79 -1.34
C ALA A 168 9.90 -5.67 -2.00
N LEU A 169 10.57 -6.01 -3.07
CA LEU A 169 11.43 -5.10 -3.85
C LEU A 169 10.72 -4.69 -5.14
N ASN A 170 10.96 -3.47 -5.59
CA ASN A 170 10.45 -3.01 -6.87
C ASN A 170 11.14 -3.75 -8.03
N PRO A 171 10.46 -4.66 -8.77
CA PRO A 171 11.11 -5.46 -9.79
C PRO A 171 11.78 -4.64 -10.89
N PHE A 172 11.29 -3.42 -11.15
CA PHE A 172 11.84 -2.54 -12.18
C PHE A 172 13.26 -2.03 -11.85
N LEU A 173 13.64 -1.97 -10.58
CA LEU A 173 14.97 -1.59 -10.14
C LEU A 173 15.94 -2.78 -10.13
N HIS A 174 15.44 -4.00 -10.29
CA HIS A 174 16.19 -5.25 -10.17
C HIS A 174 16.18 -6.12 -11.45
N GLY A 175 16.12 -5.47 -12.61
CA GLY A 175 16.33 -6.14 -13.89
C GLY A 175 15.08 -6.49 -14.68
N PHE A 176 13.88 -6.21 -14.18
CA PHE A 176 12.67 -6.19 -14.97
C PHE A 176 12.47 -4.78 -15.52
N GLN A 177 11.99 -4.66 -16.75
CA GLN A 177 11.85 -3.36 -17.41
C GLN A 177 10.57 -3.29 -18.23
N ILE A 178 9.99 -2.11 -18.28
CA ILE A 178 8.89 -1.80 -19.18
C ILE A 178 9.25 -0.51 -19.93
N ALA A 179 9.12 -0.53 -21.27
CA ALA A 179 9.39 0.66 -22.05
C ALA A 179 8.27 1.70 -21.80
N ASP A 180 8.65 2.85 -21.29
CA ASP A 180 7.73 3.93 -21.04
C ASP A 180 8.39 5.29 -21.33
N GLN A 181 7.62 6.22 -21.92
CA GLN A 181 8.00 7.60 -22.23
C GLN A 181 6.98 8.60 -21.69
N ALA A 182 5.95 8.13 -21.00
CA ALA A 182 4.94 9.00 -20.42
C ALA A 182 5.47 9.62 -19.13
N THR A 183 5.27 10.91 -18.96
CA THR A 183 5.61 11.57 -17.70
C THR A 183 4.51 11.38 -16.67
N PRO A 184 4.85 11.15 -15.39
CA PRO A 184 3.88 11.12 -14.31
C PRO A 184 2.99 12.37 -14.28
N GLN A 185 1.74 12.23 -13.89
CA GLN A 185 0.77 13.32 -13.87
C GLN A 185 0.31 13.66 -12.46
N LEU A 186 0.34 14.94 -12.12
CA LEU A 186 -0.32 15.49 -10.94
C LEU A 186 -1.82 15.68 -11.25
N LYS A 187 -2.68 14.98 -10.52
CA LYS A 187 -4.14 14.98 -10.70
C LYS A 187 -4.86 15.80 -9.65
N GLY A 188 -4.25 16.08 -8.51
CA GLY A 188 -4.84 16.85 -7.45
C GLY A 188 -3.87 17.19 -6.32
N ILE A 189 -4.18 18.27 -5.60
CA ILE A 189 -3.45 18.72 -4.42
C ILE A 189 -4.45 18.90 -3.28
N ARG A 190 -4.06 18.51 -2.06
CA ARG A 190 -4.76 18.85 -0.83
C ARG A 190 -3.78 19.47 0.15
N VAL A 191 -4.19 20.58 0.77
CA VAL A 191 -3.43 21.23 1.84
C VAL A 191 -4.15 20.97 3.16
N TYR A 192 -3.42 20.51 4.15
CA TYR A 192 -3.93 20.19 5.49
C TYR A 192 -3.40 21.19 6.51
N ALA A 193 -4.27 21.68 7.39
CA ALA A 193 -3.79 22.21 8.66
C ALA A 193 -3.45 21.05 9.60
N LEU A 194 -2.29 21.12 10.22
CA LEU A 194 -1.78 20.10 11.13
C LEU A 194 -1.66 20.67 12.53
N ASP A 195 -1.76 19.82 13.55
CA ASP A 195 -1.40 20.19 14.91
C ASP A 195 0.14 20.21 15.09
N ALA A 196 0.62 20.57 16.26
CA ALA A 196 2.05 20.63 16.56
C ALA A 196 2.77 19.26 16.49
N ASN A 197 2.02 18.14 16.48
CA ASN A 197 2.55 16.78 16.35
C ASN A 197 2.46 16.25 14.90
N GLY A 198 2.02 17.08 13.96
CA GLY A 198 1.89 16.70 12.54
C GLY A 198 0.60 15.92 12.20
N TYR A 199 -0.37 15.81 13.09
CA TYR A 199 -1.66 15.18 12.78
C TYR A 199 -2.63 16.16 12.13
N ALA A 200 -3.34 15.68 11.11
CA ALA A 200 -4.30 16.49 10.37
C ALA A 200 -5.47 16.95 11.26
N VAL A 201 -5.70 18.26 11.28
CA VAL A 201 -6.82 18.87 12.02
C VAL A 201 -8.14 18.54 11.31
N PRO A 202 -9.15 17.99 12.01
CA PRO A 202 -10.42 17.64 11.40
C PRO A 202 -11.09 18.83 10.68
N ASN A 203 -11.62 18.59 9.49
CA ASN A 203 -12.31 19.58 8.66
C ASN A 203 -11.47 20.79 8.23
N LYS A 204 -10.16 20.76 8.41
CA LYS A 204 -9.21 21.79 7.99
C LYS A 204 -8.35 21.28 6.82
N VAL A 205 -9.02 21.00 5.71
CA VAL A 205 -8.40 20.50 4.47
C VAL A 205 -8.91 21.32 3.30
N LEU A 206 -7.99 21.84 2.50
CA LEU A 206 -8.28 22.58 1.29
C LEU A 206 -8.02 21.69 0.07
N ASN A 207 -9.04 21.49 -0.78
CA ASN A 207 -8.88 20.84 -2.08
C ASN A 207 -8.51 21.89 -3.12
N VAL A 208 -7.43 21.66 -3.86
CA VAL A 208 -6.91 22.61 -4.85
C VAL A 208 -7.33 22.19 -6.24
N VAL A 209 -7.86 23.12 -7.01
CA VAL A 209 -8.15 22.94 -8.43
C VAL A 209 -6.89 23.20 -9.24
N LEU A 210 -6.45 22.24 -10.03
CA LEU A 210 -5.26 22.35 -10.86
C LEU A 210 -5.59 23.12 -12.15
N THR A 211 -4.85 24.19 -12.42
CA THR A 211 -5.06 25.04 -13.60
C THR A 211 -3.83 25.18 -14.50
N ALA A 212 -2.65 24.92 -14.00
CA ALA A 212 -1.36 25.10 -14.69
C ALA A 212 -0.23 24.29 -14.00
N LYS A 213 1.03 24.46 -14.46
CA LYS A 213 2.20 23.90 -13.78
C LYS A 213 2.61 24.67 -12.51
N THR A 214 2.25 25.94 -12.42
CA THR A 214 2.43 26.75 -11.20
C THR A 214 1.08 26.92 -10.52
N HIS A 215 0.99 26.52 -9.26
CA HIS A 215 -0.25 26.54 -8.50
C HIS A 215 -0.14 27.53 -7.33
N GLN A 216 -0.90 28.61 -7.40
CA GLN A 216 -1.10 29.54 -6.30
C GLN A 216 -2.28 29.07 -5.46
N ILE A 217 -2.06 28.92 -4.16
CA ILE A 217 -3.00 28.34 -3.20
C ILE A 217 -3.15 29.33 -2.05
N GLU A 218 -4.23 30.09 -2.06
CA GLU A 218 -4.56 31.01 -0.97
C GLU A 218 -5.31 30.28 0.14
N LEU A 219 -4.78 30.34 1.37
CA LEU A 219 -5.45 29.75 2.52
C LEU A 219 -6.62 30.66 2.94
N PRO A 220 -7.83 30.10 3.14
CA PRO A 220 -8.98 30.91 3.55
C PRO A 220 -8.83 31.44 4.98
N PRO A 221 -9.59 32.51 5.34
CA PRO A 221 -9.59 33.07 6.68
C PRO A 221 -9.85 31.99 7.74
N GLY A 222 -9.05 32.01 8.82
CA GLY A 222 -9.19 31.05 9.90
C GLY A 222 -8.81 29.60 9.55
N PHE A 223 -8.16 29.36 8.42
CA PHE A 223 -7.67 28.03 8.08
C PHE A 223 -6.62 27.54 9.08
N LEU A 224 -5.67 28.41 9.45
CA LEU A 224 -4.65 28.13 10.44
C LEU A 224 -4.95 28.80 11.80
N ALA A 225 -4.67 28.10 12.88
CA ALA A 225 -4.57 28.65 14.23
C ALA A 225 -3.10 28.76 14.67
N GLN A 226 -2.84 29.48 15.76
CA GLN A 226 -1.50 29.58 16.35
C GLN A 226 -0.95 28.18 16.68
N GLY A 227 0.33 27.94 16.38
CA GLY A 227 0.98 26.66 16.60
C GLY A 227 0.59 25.57 15.62
N GLN A 228 -0.26 25.85 14.62
CA GLN A 228 -0.57 24.89 13.54
C GLN A 228 0.45 24.99 12.41
N LEU A 229 0.70 23.82 11.83
CA LEU A 229 1.55 23.60 10.66
C LEU A 229 0.69 23.32 9.44
N ILE A 230 1.30 23.26 8.26
CA ILE A 230 0.67 22.76 7.06
C ILE A 230 1.39 21.53 6.52
N GLY A 231 0.64 20.64 5.89
CA GLY A 231 1.13 19.51 5.11
C GLY A 231 0.43 19.41 3.77
N ILE A 232 1.07 18.78 2.82
CA ILE A 232 0.59 18.65 1.43
C ILE A 232 0.36 17.18 1.12
N ALA A 233 -0.74 16.87 0.44
CA ALA A 233 -0.96 15.55 -0.16
C ALA A 233 -1.31 15.68 -1.63
N LEU A 234 -0.91 14.69 -2.42
CA LEU A 234 -1.04 14.69 -3.87
C LEU A 234 -1.81 13.47 -4.36
N GLU A 235 -2.65 13.67 -5.32
CA GLU A 235 -3.13 12.62 -6.20
C GLU A 235 -2.24 12.61 -7.44
N VAL A 236 -1.51 11.53 -7.63
CA VAL A 236 -0.55 11.36 -8.73
C VAL A 236 -0.82 10.03 -9.45
N GLU A 237 -0.58 10.02 -10.73
CA GLU A 237 -0.78 8.85 -11.60
C GLU A 237 0.34 8.75 -12.61
N ASP A 238 0.75 7.54 -12.89
CA ASP A 238 1.64 7.20 -13.97
C ASP A 238 0.94 6.30 -15.00
N TYR A 239 1.46 6.20 -16.23
CA TYR A 239 0.79 5.53 -17.34
C TYR A 239 1.77 4.65 -18.11
N PHE A 240 1.80 3.36 -17.85
CA PHE A 240 2.64 2.41 -18.61
C PHE A 240 2.03 1.97 -19.94
N SER A 241 0.83 2.37 -20.31
CA SER A 241 0.22 1.88 -21.55
C SER A 241 -0.74 2.86 -22.20
N SER A 242 -0.83 2.78 -23.52
CA SER A 242 -1.85 3.45 -24.33
C SER A 242 -3.30 3.06 -23.96
N ALA A 243 -3.48 2.02 -23.13
CA ALA A 243 -4.78 1.54 -22.68
C ALA A 243 -5.38 2.35 -21.52
N GLY A 244 -4.76 3.47 -21.13
CA GLY A 244 -5.30 4.38 -20.11
C GLY A 244 -5.31 3.81 -18.68
N ARG A 245 -4.45 2.83 -18.38
CA ARG A 245 -4.30 2.30 -17.02
C ARG A 245 -3.32 3.14 -16.25
N THR A 246 -3.66 3.39 -15.00
CA THR A 246 -2.85 4.18 -14.08
C THR A 246 -2.15 3.29 -13.07
N TYR A 247 -0.94 3.68 -12.74
CA TYR A 247 -0.07 3.04 -11.76
C TYR A 247 0.39 4.09 -10.75
N ASN A 248 0.97 3.64 -9.64
CA ASN A 248 1.58 4.55 -8.72
C ASN A 248 2.90 5.09 -9.31
N VAL A 249 3.23 6.35 -9.01
CA VAL A 249 4.53 6.93 -9.38
C VAL A 249 5.65 6.30 -8.56
N PHE A 250 6.85 6.18 -9.13
CA PHE A 250 8.01 5.63 -8.42
C PHE A 250 8.44 6.53 -7.27
N SER A 251 8.62 7.83 -7.55
CA SER A 251 9.03 8.76 -6.50
C SER A 251 8.36 10.12 -6.60
N THR A 252 8.21 10.76 -5.44
CA THR A 252 7.73 12.12 -5.27
C THR A 252 8.62 12.85 -4.29
N GLU A 253 9.21 13.97 -4.72
CA GLU A 253 10.08 14.80 -3.90
C GLU A 253 9.50 16.20 -3.76
N LEU A 254 9.54 16.74 -2.55
CA LEU A 254 9.12 18.11 -2.25
C LEU A 254 10.32 18.92 -1.75
N PHE A 255 10.59 20.03 -2.40
CA PHE A 255 11.62 20.98 -2.00
C PHE A 255 10.96 22.28 -1.52
N ALA A 256 11.47 22.83 -0.43
CA ALA A 256 11.09 24.15 0.09
C ALA A 256 12.34 24.99 0.32
N ALA A 257 12.34 26.25 -0.09
CA ALA A 257 13.49 27.13 -0.04
C ALA A 257 14.79 26.51 -0.64
N GLY A 258 14.63 25.72 -1.70
CA GLY A 258 15.76 25.06 -2.39
C GLY A 258 16.32 23.82 -1.68
N GLN A 259 15.76 23.42 -0.54
CA GLN A 259 16.16 22.21 0.21
C GLN A 259 15.08 21.14 0.13
N LYS A 260 15.50 19.86 0.04
CA LYS A 260 14.56 18.75 0.09
C LYS A 260 13.87 18.70 1.46
N ALA A 261 12.55 18.81 1.48
CA ALA A 261 11.76 18.81 2.70
C ALA A 261 11.23 17.42 3.03
N THR A 262 10.93 16.62 1.99
CA THR A 262 10.49 15.23 2.13
C THR A 262 10.62 14.51 0.79
N ALA A 263 10.62 13.20 0.84
CA ALA A 263 10.54 12.33 -0.33
C ALA A 263 9.73 11.07 0.00
N VAL A 264 9.05 10.56 -1.01
CA VAL A 264 8.41 9.23 -1.02
C VAL A 264 8.99 8.47 -2.20
N GLU A 265 9.44 7.23 -1.96
CA GLU A 265 10.06 6.39 -2.99
C GLU A 265 9.65 4.93 -2.78
N PHE A 266 9.22 4.28 -3.85
CA PHE A 266 8.76 2.90 -3.82
C PHE A 266 9.84 1.96 -4.34
N ASP A 267 10.93 1.83 -3.59
CA ASP A 267 12.03 0.89 -3.82
C ASP A 267 11.75 -0.46 -3.14
N GLU A 268 11.51 -0.43 -1.83
CA GLU A 268 11.16 -1.61 -1.06
C GLU A 268 10.00 -1.36 -0.09
N ILE A 269 9.24 -2.41 0.21
CA ILE A 269 8.13 -2.35 1.17
C ILE A 269 8.22 -3.52 2.13
N ASN A 270 8.24 -3.20 3.44
CA ASN A 270 8.14 -4.17 4.51
C ASN A 270 6.68 -4.59 4.72
N PHE A 271 6.40 -5.91 4.70
CA PHE A 271 5.06 -6.46 4.91
C PHE A 271 4.48 -6.11 6.28
N ASP A 272 5.28 -6.14 7.34
CA ASP A 272 4.84 -5.87 8.71
C ASP A 272 4.33 -4.44 8.86
N HIS A 273 4.85 -3.53 8.06
CA HIS A 273 4.49 -2.11 8.08
C HIS A 273 3.47 -1.72 6.99
N SER A 274 3.10 -2.63 6.09
CA SER A 274 2.26 -2.32 4.93
C SER A 274 0.91 -1.68 5.30
N ARG A 275 0.32 -2.04 6.46
CA ARG A 275 -0.93 -1.43 6.94
C ARG A 275 -0.80 0.05 7.27
N TYR A 276 0.42 0.57 7.47
CA TYR A 276 0.66 2.00 7.63
C TYR A 276 0.43 2.81 6.34
N ILE A 277 0.08 2.17 5.22
CA ILE A 277 -0.52 2.85 4.07
C ILE A 277 -1.67 3.78 4.47
N ASN A 278 -2.41 3.43 5.54
CA ASN A 278 -3.50 4.24 6.08
C ASN A 278 -3.04 5.55 6.73
N THR A 279 -1.73 5.70 7.01
CA THR A 279 -1.12 6.99 7.39
C THR A 279 -0.56 7.72 6.18
N HIS A 280 -0.09 6.97 5.16
CA HIS A 280 0.50 7.53 3.95
C HIS A 280 -0.52 8.23 3.07
N HIS A 281 -1.73 7.70 2.92
CA HIS A 281 -2.77 8.35 2.13
C HIS A 281 -3.96 8.77 2.99
N ASP A 282 -4.82 9.65 2.46
CA ASP A 282 -6.07 10.02 3.12
C ASP A 282 -7.12 8.89 2.94
N ALA A 283 -6.99 7.85 3.75
CA ALA A 283 -7.82 6.65 3.68
C ALA A 283 -9.32 6.94 3.88
N SER A 284 -9.65 7.93 4.72
CA SER A 284 -11.02 8.34 4.97
C SER A 284 -11.65 8.98 3.72
N TYR A 285 -10.93 9.90 3.11
CA TYR A 285 -11.38 10.55 1.88
C TYR A 285 -11.42 9.57 0.70
N ALA A 286 -10.43 8.67 0.59
CA ALA A 286 -10.39 7.67 -0.47
C ALA A 286 -11.60 6.72 -0.45
N ARG A 287 -12.12 6.36 0.73
CA ARG A 287 -13.34 5.53 0.84
C ARG A 287 -14.57 6.21 0.27
N SER A 288 -14.73 7.51 0.49
CA SER A 288 -15.90 8.28 0.05
C SER A 288 -15.80 8.76 -1.39
N SER A 289 -14.62 9.25 -1.81
CA SER A 289 -14.42 9.89 -3.11
C SER A 289 -13.86 8.97 -4.20
N LYS A 290 -13.26 7.82 -3.83
CA LYS A 290 -12.47 6.93 -4.69
C LYS A 290 -11.13 7.54 -5.16
N ARG A 291 -10.81 8.76 -4.76
CA ARG A 291 -9.55 9.45 -5.06
C ARG A 291 -8.53 9.19 -3.96
N LYS A 292 -7.27 9.00 -4.34
CA LYS A 292 -6.19 8.61 -3.40
C LYS A 292 -5.15 9.73 -3.34
N PHE A 293 -5.13 10.45 -2.23
CA PHE A 293 -4.14 11.51 -1.99
C PHE A 293 -3.03 10.99 -1.08
N GLN A 294 -1.84 10.87 -1.61
CA GLN A 294 -0.62 10.46 -0.92
C GLN A 294 -0.06 11.66 -0.15
N LYS A 295 0.12 11.50 1.17
CA LYS A 295 0.64 12.55 2.04
C LYS A 295 2.15 12.67 1.86
N LEU A 296 2.64 13.88 1.60
CA LEU A 296 4.07 14.24 1.65
C LEU A 296 4.49 14.72 3.04
N PHE A 297 3.68 14.47 4.05
CA PHE A 297 3.99 14.70 5.44
C PHE A 297 3.71 13.44 6.27
N ARG A 298 4.45 13.28 7.33
CA ARG A 298 4.32 12.12 8.22
C ARG A 298 4.53 12.50 9.68
N SER A 299 4.06 11.66 10.60
CA SER A 299 4.45 11.73 12.01
C SER A 299 5.78 11.03 12.23
N ASP A 300 6.49 11.38 13.31
CA ASP A 300 7.77 10.75 13.68
C ASP A 300 7.68 9.24 13.88
N SER A 301 6.50 8.74 14.26
CA SER A 301 6.27 7.31 14.52
C SER A 301 5.87 6.49 13.29
N ASN A 302 5.93 7.06 12.09
CA ASN A 302 5.60 6.33 10.86
C ASN A 302 6.76 5.40 10.47
N PRO A 303 6.59 4.06 10.47
CA PRO A 303 7.65 3.10 10.22
C PRO A 303 7.84 2.72 8.75
N LEU A 304 7.12 3.36 7.82
CA LEU A 304 7.19 3.02 6.39
C LEU A 304 8.57 3.33 5.82
N THR A 305 9.16 2.35 5.15
CA THR A 305 10.46 2.46 4.48
C THR A 305 10.44 3.34 3.23
N ILE A 306 9.25 3.60 2.69
CA ILE A 306 9.05 4.45 1.50
C ILE A 306 9.44 5.93 1.69
N TYR A 307 9.85 6.33 2.89
CA TYR A 307 10.34 7.68 3.18
C TYR A 307 11.87 7.67 3.34
N PRO A 308 12.65 7.75 2.24
CA PRO A 308 14.11 7.66 2.28
C PRO A 308 14.78 8.89 2.89
N TYR A 309 14.01 9.96 3.16
CA TYR A 309 14.49 11.21 3.71
C TYR A 309 13.87 11.49 5.10
N GLU A 310 14.68 11.97 6.05
CA GLU A 310 14.26 12.19 7.44
C GLU A 310 13.25 13.35 7.62
N GLY A 311 13.15 14.27 6.65
CA GLY A 311 12.22 15.39 6.70
C GLY A 311 10.77 14.95 6.83
N LEU A 312 10.02 15.61 7.71
CA LEU A 312 8.62 15.29 8.00
C LEU A 312 7.63 15.86 6.99
N GLY A 313 8.06 16.78 6.11
CA GLY A 313 7.19 17.44 5.13
C GLY A 313 6.12 18.35 5.75
N VAL A 314 6.38 18.86 6.97
CA VAL A 314 5.51 19.80 7.68
C VAL A 314 6.13 21.19 7.71
N PHE A 315 5.30 22.23 7.58
CA PHE A 315 5.77 23.60 7.45
C PHE A 315 5.02 24.53 8.38
N GLU A 316 5.76 25.46 9.02
CA GLU A 316 5.16 26.59 9.68
C GLU A 316 4.96 27.74 8.67
N LEU A 317 3.80 28.37 8.70
CA LEU A 317 3.46 29.48 7.84
C LEU A 317 2.96 30.66 8.68
N GLY A 318 3.66 31.79 8.63
CA GLY A 318 3.33 33.04 9.33
C GLY A 318 2.15 33.78 8.68
N VAL A 319 1.83 34.93 9.26
CA VAL A 319 0.88 35.88 8.66
C VAL A 319 1.56 36.62 7.52
N MET A 320 0.87 36.80 6.38
CA MET A 320 1.41 37.40 5.16
C MET A 320 2.62 36.65 4.59
N ASP A 321 2.69 35.35 4.87
CA ASP A 321 3.79 34.50 4.45
C ASP A 321 3.42 33.65 3.23
N THR A 322 4.44 33.29 2.46
CA THR A 322 4.30 32.44 1.26
C THR A 322 5.30 31.31 1.32
N LEU A 323 4.80 30.09 1.34
CA LEU A 323 5.61 28.89 1.18
C LEU A 323 5.73 28.56 -0.32
N ALA A 324 6.92 28.75 -0.87
CA ALA A 324 7.26 28.34 -2.24
C ALA A 324 7.88 26.92 -2.20
N CYS A 325 7.24 25.99 -2.89
CA CYS A 325 7.68 24.60 -3.00
C CYS A 325 7.87 24.22 -4.47
N GLN A 326 8.88 23.38 -4.73
CA GLN A 326 9.05 22.65 -5.97
C GLN A 326 8.70 21.18 -5.74
N LEU A 327 7.85 20.65 -6.57
CA LEU A 327 7.44 19.26 -6.57
C LEU A 327 8.05 18.55 -7.77
N MET A 328 8.71 17.42 -7.55
CA MET A 328 9.24 16.53 -8.57
C MET A 328 8.53 15.18 -8.49
N LEU A 329 7.96 14.74 -9.60
CA LEU A 329 7.40 13.40 -9.78
C LEU A 329 8.30 12.64 -10.73
N ARG A 330 8.62 11.39 -10.41
CA ARG A 330 9.48 10.55 -11.26
C ARG A 330 8.91 9.15 -11.34
N ASP A 331 8.89 8.57 -12.54
CA ASP A 331 8.63 7.15 -12.74
C ASP A 331 9.92 6.31 -12.66
N VAL A 332 9.78 4.99 -12.82
CA VAL A 332 10.92 4.04 -12.78
C VAL A 332 11.83 4.13 -14.00
N ASN A 333 11.37 4.73 -15.10
CA ASN A 333 12.12 4.92 -16.34
C ASN A 333 12.90 6.25 -16.36
N GLY A 334 12.69 7.11 -15.32
CA GLY A 334 13.33 8.41 -15.21
C GLY A 334 12.58 9.53 -15.93
N ASN A 335 11.34 9.30 -16.39
CA ASN A 335 10.50 10.40 -16.87
C ASN A 335 10.06 11.27 -15.71
N GLU A 336 10.18 12.60 -15.87
CA GLU A 336 9.99 13.56 -14.78
C GLU A 336 8.90 14.59 -15.10
N ALA A 337 8.10 14.92 -14.09
CA ALA A 337 7.20 16.07 -14.11
C ALA A 337 7.49 17.00 -12.94
N GLN A 338 7.60 18.30 -13.22
CA GLN A 338 7.87 19.33 -12.23
C GLN A 338 6.69 20.28 -12.10
N HIS A 339 6.35 20.63 -10.85
CA HIS A 339 5.34 21.61 -10.50
C HIS A 339 5.88 22.58 -9.45
N ILE A 340 5.37 23.83 -9.48
CA ILE A 340 5.68 24.85 -8.49
C ILE A 340 4.41 25.14 -7.70
N LEU A 341 4.50 25.09 -6.38
CA LEU A 341 3.41 25.39 -5.45
C LEU A 341 3.78 26.67 -4.69
N GLN A 342 2.83 27.61 -4.60
CA GLN A 342 2.92 28.80 -3.77
C GLN A 342 1.73 28.80 -2.83
N ILE A 343 1.94 28.46 -1.56
CA ILE A 343 0.90 28.44 -0.55
C ILE A 343 0.99 29.75 0.24
N ILE A 344 -0.07 30.54 0.19
CA ILE A 344 -0.10 31.92 0.66
C ILE A 344 -1.06 32.02 1.84
N ASN A 345 -0.60 32.53 2.98
CA ASN A 345 -1.43 32.88 4.12
C ASN A 345 -1.50 34.39 4.29
N GLN A 346 -2.59 34.99 3.85
CA GLN A 346 -2.83 36.42 3.98
C GLN A 346 -3.60 36.80 5.26
N HIS A 347 -3.97 35.83 6.07
CA HIS A 347 -4.87 36.04 7.19
C HIS A 347 -4.18 35.83 8.54
N PRO A 348 -4.59 36.56 9.60
CA PRO A 348 -4.16 36.29 10.95
C PRO A 348 -4.50 34.85 11.35
N LYS A 349 -3.60 34.19 12.08
CA LYS A 349 -3.89 32.89 12.67
C LYS A 349 -4.96 33.03 13.76
N ALA A 350 -5.95 32.15 13.76
CA ALA A 350 -6.92 32.05 14.83
C ALA A 350 -6.22 31.71 16.19
N PRO A 351 -6.80 32.05 17.34
CA PRO A 351 -6.26 31.59 18.61
C PRO A 351 -6.04 30.08 18.65
N ALA A 352 -4.96 29.66 19.32
CA ALA A 352 -4.66 28.26 19.48
C ALA A 352 -5.82 27.52 20.15
N GLN A 353 -6.25 26.43 19.54
CA GLN A 353 -7.23 25.52 20.12
C GLN A 353 -6.67 24.11 20.09
N PRO A 354 -6.64 23.39 21.22
CA PRO A 354 -6.22 22.01 21.25
C PRO A 354 -7.27 21.15 20.54
N PHE A 355 -6.97 20.61 19.36
CA PHE A 355 -7.87 19.73 18.62
C PHE A 355 -7.89 18.32 19.16
N TYR A 356 -6.73 17.82 19.56
CA TYR A 356 -6.61 16.50 20.13
C TYR A 356 -6.21 16.60 21.59
N GLN A 357 -7.12 16.23 22.47
CA GLN A 357 -6.88 16.16 23.91
C GLN A 357 -6.96 14.71 24.34
N GLU A 358 -6.02 14.27 25.15
CA GLU A 358 -6.03 12.91 25.72
C GLU A 358 -7.30 12.62 26.52
N THR A 359 -7.94 13.64 27.08
CA THR A 359 -9.23 13.50 27.77
C THR A 359 -10.36 13.04 26.86
N THR A 360 -10.34 13.48 25.60
CA THR A 360 -11.38 13.19 24.60
C THR A 360 -10.93 12.27 23.48
N HIS A 361 -9.63 12.05 23.29
CA HIS A 361 -9.08 11.22 22.23
C HIS A 361 -8.17 10.10 22.75
N TRP A 362 -8.17 8.98 22.07
CA TRP A 362 -7.11 7.98 22.16
C TRP A 362 -5.94 8.45 21.29
N MET A 363 -4.81 8.67 21.92
CA MET A 363 -3.58 9.09 21.23
C MET A 363 -2.82 7.86 20.75
N PRO A 364 -2.28 7.85 19.52
CA PRO A 364 -1.62 6.67 18.95
C PRO A 364 -0.49 6.10 19.82
N GLN A 365 0.31 6.96 20.45
CA GLN A 365 1.47 6.54 21.23
C GLN A 365 1.14 6.03 22.64
N LYS A 366 -0.13 6.08 23.05
CA LYS A 366 -0.56 5.72 24.40
C LYS A 366 -1.37 4.44 24.44
N ALA A 367 -1.17 3.68 25.51
CA ALA A 367 -2.02 2.54 25.84
C ALA A 367 -3.13 2.98 26.80
N TYR A 368 -4.28 2.34 26.74
CA TYR A 368 -5.43 2.62 27.57
C TYR A 368 -6.03 1.34 28.13
N ALA A 369 -6.50 1.40 29.36
CA ALA A 369 -7.24 0.32 29.98
C ALA A 369 -8.51 0.88 30.64
N TYR A 370 -9.62 0.21 30.42
CA TYR A 370 -10.90 0.57 30.99
C TYR A 370 -11.53 -0.64 31.66
N GLN A 371 -12.18 -0.39 32.80
CA GLN A 371 -12.94 -1.42 33.51
C GLN A 371 -14.25 -0.82 33.98
N GLN A 372 -15.35 -1.52 33.76
CA GLN A 372 -16.67 -1.20 34.31
C GLN A 372 -17.43 -2.49 34.61
N GLY A 373 -17.64 -2.75 35.91
CA GLY A 373 -18.19 -4.01 36.36
C GLY A 373 -17.31 -5.21 35.94
N ALA A 374 -17.92 -6.19 35.29
CA ALA A 374 -17.24 -7.35 34.77
C ALA A 374 -16.50 -7.15 33.44
N TRP A 375 -16.73 -6.03 32.77
CA TRP A 375 -16.06 -5.71 31.48
C TRP A 375 -14.72 -5.06 31.68
N SER A 376 -13.72 -5.49 30.90
CA SER A 376 -12.48 -4.78 30.74
C SER A 376 -12.10 -4.65 29.26
N ILE A 377 -11.45 -3.54 28.91
CA ILE A 377 -11.00 -3.21 27.56
C ILE A 377 -9.57 -2.74 27.65
N LYS A 378 -8.68 -3.33 26.84
CA LYS A 378 -7.29 -2.87 26.70
C LYS A 378 -7.05 -2.43 25.26
N ILE A 379 -6.42 -1.28 25.13
CA ILE A 379 -6.05 -0.66 23.86
C ILE A 379 -4.55 -0.39 23.96
N ASP A 380 -3.75 -1.10 23.17
CA ASP A 380 -2.30 -0.94 23.19
C ASP A 380 -1.87 0.36 22.51
N SER A 381 -0.66 0.82 22.79
CA SER A 381 -0.03 1.89 22.01
C SER A 381 0.04 1.52 20.54
N LEU A 382 -0.11 2.49 19.65
CA LEU A 382 -0.17 2.30 18.20
C LEU A 382 -1.35 1.45 17.71
N THR A 383 -2.42 1.31 18.50
CA THR A 383 -3.67 0.70 18.04
C THR A 383 -4.35 1.56 16.97
N PHE A 384 -4.26 2.87 17.11
CA PHE A 384 -4.79 3.82 16.14
C PHE A 384 -3.67 4.47 15.34
N TYR A 385 -3.92 4.76 14.07
CA TYR A 385 -2.97 5.48 13.20
C TYR A 385 -2.91 6.98 13.49
N GLU A 386 -4.02 7.55 13.95
CA GLU A 386 -4.19 8.98 14.21
C GLU A 386 -4.97 9.16 15.53
N PRO A 387 -4.91 10.34 16.16
CA PRO A 387 -5.72 10.64 17.34
C PRO A 387 -7.20 10.36 17.08
N THR A 388 -7.81 9.53 17.89
CA THR A 388 -9.15 8.99 17.66
C THR A 388 -10.09 9.40 18.79
N LEU A 389 -11.25 9.99 18.45
CA LEU A 389 -12.25 10.38 19.43
C LEU A 389 -12.67 9.17 20.28
N LYS A 390 -12.59 9.31 21.61
CA LYS A 390 -13.00 8.27 22.55
C LYS A 390 -14.50 8.05 22.49
N LYS A 391 -14.89 6.93 21.90
CA LYS A 391 -16.29 6.46 21.86
C LYS A 391 -16.34 5.13 22.60
N LEU A 392 -16.62 5.19 23.89
CA LEU A 392 -16.73 4.01 24.74
C LEU A 392 -18.01 4.09 25.54
N ASN A 393 -18.92 3.14 25.30
CA ASN A 393 -20.18 3.03 26.03
C ASN A 393 -20.37 1.58 26.47
N PHE A 394 -20.16 1.32 27.77
CA PHE A 394 -20.32 -0.01 28.34
C PHE A 394 -21.78 -0.47 28.39
N GLN A 395 -22.74 0.45 28.51
CA GLN A 395 -24.17 0.10 28.51
C GLN A 395 -24.60 -0.43 27.14
N ASN A 396 -24.22 0.29 26.07
CA ASN A 396 -24.53 -0.09 24.69
C ASN A 396 -23.47 -0.99 24.08
N LYS A 397 -22.42 -1.36 24.84
CA LYS A 397 -21.31 -2.23 24.39
C LYS A 397 -20.64 -1.74 23.10
N THR A 398 -20.44 -0.42 22.97
CA THR A 398 -19.82 0.19 21.79
C THR A 398 -18.43 0.72 22.08
N ILE A 399 -17.50 0.46 21.15
CA ILE A 399 -16.12 0.94 21.19
C ILE A 399 -15.80 1.53 19.81
N GLY A 400 -15.37 2.80 19.79
CA GLY A 400 -14.99 3.45 18.55
C GLY A 400 -16.14 3.67 17.58
N SER A 401 -15.81 3.59 16.29
CA SER A 401 -16.74 3.77 15.17
C SER A 401 -16.45 2.69 14.12
N THR A 402 -17.47 2.24 13.40
CA THR A 402 -17.34 1.27 12.30
C THR A 402 -16.44 1.75 11.15
N THR A 403 -16.19 3.06 11.07
CA THR A 403 -15.31 3.66 10.06
C THR A 403 -13.88 3.85 10.55
N GLN A 404 -13.59 3.57 11.84
CA GLN A 404 -12.26 3.74 12.41
C GLN A 404 -11.33 2.64 11.91
N LEU A 405 -10.17 3.04 11.38
CA LEU A 405 -9.09 2.13 11.06
C LEU A 405 -8.24 1.87 12.30
N ILE A 406 -7.90 0.61 12.54
CA ILE A 406 -7.03 0.20 13.64
C ILE A 406 -5.83 -0.58 13.10
N GLN A 407 -4.67 -0.38 13.73
CA GLN A 407 -3.41 -1.09 13.46
C GLN A 407 -3.33 -2.39 14.26
N LYS A 408 -3.65 -2.32 15.55
CA LYS A 408 -3.60 -3.46 16.46
C LYS A 408 -5.00 -3.80 16.97
N PRO A 409 -5.24 -5.07 17.30
CA PRO A 409 -6.49 -5.50 17.90
C PRO A 409 -6.78 -4.81 19.24
N ILE A 410 -8.05 -4.56 19.53
CA ILE A 410 -8.51 -4.13 20.84
C ILE A 410 -8.90 -5.38 21.63
N GLN A 411 -8.33 -5.55 22.82
CA GLN A 411 -8.64 -6.68 23.69
C GLN A 411 -9.88 -6.36 24.53
N ILE A 412 -10.85 -7.27 24.51
CA ILE A 412 -12.11 -7.15 25.24
C ILE A 412 -12.25 -8.39 26.13
N SER A 413 -12.56 -8.19 27.40
CA SER A 413 -12.77 -9.30 28.32
C SER A 413 -14.00 -9.08 29.18
N TYR A 414 -14.66 -10.17 29.52
CA TYR A 414 -15.78 -10.20 30.46
C TYR A 414 -15.54 -11.27 31.54
N ARG A 415 -15.69 -10.94 32.81
CA ARG A 415 -15.50 -11.84 33.94
C ARG A 415 -16.84 -12.48 34.35
N PHE A 416 -16.87 -13.79 34.43
CA PHE A 416 -17.95 -14.60 34.97
C PHE A 416 -17.54 -15.16 36.35
N ASP A 417 -18.50 -15.62 37.11
CA ASP A 417 -18.25 -16.25 38.42
C ASP A 417 -17.53 -17.60 38.29
N THR A 418 -17.71 -18.29 37.18
CA THR A 418 -17.07 -19.58 36.90
C THR A 418 -16.76 -19.77 35.42
N ASP A 419 -15.80 -20.65 35.09
CA ASP A 419 -15.48 -21.04 33.71
C ASP A 419 -16.66 -21.71 33.01
N ALA A 420 -17.46 -22.50 33.74
CA ALA A 420 -18.67 -23.12 33.20
C ALA A 420 -19.74 -22.11 32.78
N ALA A 421 -19.83 -20.98 33.47
CA ALA A 421 -20.67 -19.88 33.05
C ALA A 421 -20.13 -19.18 31.80
N ALA A 422 -18.82 -18.96 31.73
CA ALA A 422 -18.15 -18.33 30.60
C ALA A 422 -18.30 -19.14 29.30
N GLN A 423 -18.28 -20.46 29.35
CA GLN A 423 -18.41 -21.36 28.20
C GLN A 423 -19.73 -21.24 27.44
N LYS A 424 -20.79 -20.66 28.06
CA LYS A 424 -22.11 -20.47 27.45
C LYS A 424 -22.24 -19.21 26.62
N TYR A 425 -21.22 -18.38 26.59
CA TYR A 425 -21.25 -17.05 25.96
C TYR A 425 -20.10 -16.85 24.97
N CYS A 426 -20.28 -15.93 24.07
CA CYS A 426 -19.22 -15.42 23.20
C CYS A 426 -19.26 -13.90 23.12
N ILE A 427 -18.14 -13.27 22.85
CA ILE A 427 -18.07 -11.84 22.52
C ILE A 427 -18.31 -11.71 21.02
N THR A 428 -19.26 -10.88 20.63
CA THR A 428 -19.56 -10.63 19.21
C THR A 428 -19.22 -9.18 18.83
N MET A 429 -18.81 -9.00 17.58
CA MET A 429 -18.64 -7.69 16.97
C MET A 429 -19.49 -7.64 15.69
N ASN A 430 -20.39 -6.65 15.61
CA ASN A 430 -21.32 -6.49 14.48
C ASN A 430 -22.11 -7.79 14.15
N GLY A 431 -22.48 -8.55 15.16
CA GLY A 431 -23.22 -9.81 15.01
C GLY A 431 -22.36 -11.05 14.71
N SER A 432 -21.07 -10.91 14.48
CA SER A 432 -20.12 -12.01 14.27
C SER A 432 -19.40 -12.35 15.58
N ALA A 433 -19.26 -13.64 15.91
CA ALA A 433 -18.50 -14.08 17.05
C ALA A 433 -17.01 -13.83 16.85
N LEU A 434 -16.38 -13.26 17.88
CA LEU A 434 -14.92 -13.12 17.92
C LEU A 434 -14.30 -14.40 18.47
N ALA A 435 -13.14 -14.80 17.94
CA ALA A 435 -12.35 -15.87 18.54
C ALA A 435 -11.96 -15.47 19.97
N GLY A 436 -12.32 -16.30 20.95
CA GLY A 436 -12.11 -15.99 22.35
C GLY A 436 -11.39 -17.12 23.10
N GLN A 437 -10.81 -16.76 24.23
CA GLN A 437 -10.18 -17.69 25.20
C GLN A 437 -10.87 -17.53 26.54
N ILE A 438 -11.01 -18.65 27.27
CA ILE A 438 -11.57 -18.65 28.61
C ILE A 438 -10.47 -19.11 29.57
N GLU A 439 -10.18 -18.28 30.56
CA GLU A 439 -9.22 -18.57 31.62
C GLU A 439 -9.70 -17.97 32.94
N GLN A 440 -9.79 -18.81 33.98
CA GLN A 440 -10.19 -18.39 35.34
C GLN A 440 -11.51 -17.56 35.37
N GLY A 441 -12.53 -17.99 34.63
CA GLY A 441 -13.81 -17.30 34.53
C GLY A 441 -13.81 -16.04 33.66
N VAL A 442 -12.73 -15.72 32.98
CA VAL A 442 -12.65 -14.56 32.10
C VAL A 442 -12.75 -15.03 30.64
N LEU A 443 -13.76 -14.55 29.93
CA LEU A 443 -13.89 -14.67 28.48
C LEU A 443 -13.21 -13.45 27.83
N SER A 444 -12.17 -13.68 27.06
CA SER A 444 -11.40 -12.64 26.34
C SER A 444 -11.46 -12.84 24.84
N ALA A 445 -11.56 -11.76 24.07
CA ALA A 445 -11.48 -11.77 22.62
C ALA A 445 -10.76 -10.52 22.10
N SER A 446 -10.20 -10.62 20.91
CA SER A 446 -9.56 -9.50 20.20
C SER A 446 -10.31 -9.20 18.91
N THR A 447 -10.40 -7.88 18.59
CA THR A 447 -11.14 -7.38 17.40
C THR A 447 -10.27 -7.38 16.15
#